data_92cc4a9275f6b01c42df75e61b0d31d0
#
_entry.id   92cc4a9275f6b01c42df75e61b0d31d0
#
_cell.length_a   1.000
_cell.length_b   1.000
_cell.length_c   1.000
_cell.angle_alpha   90.00
_cell.angle_beta   90.00
_cell.angle_gamma   90.00
#
_symmetry.space_group_name_H-M   'P 1'
#
loop_
_entity.id
_entity.type
_entity.pdbx_description
1 polymer ?
#
loop_
_entity_poly.entity_id
_entity_poly.type
_entity_poly.pdbx_seq_one_letter_code
_entity_poly.pdbx_strand_id
1 'polypeptide(L)'
;MESFQKQIMPAKDKFLKKQSNLFLLVIIFFIILFSTNTIAEQVDSKVINYIKNLNFFSSKFIQSNGTSLEEGNMYIKDAKIRLDYLSPDRTLLISKKKGVYINHELKEQSFFSTEKNIVRLFYDIFLDYSFFSSFVFKENNKEIVFEKKIIIDSKITNLKIFFENKPLLLRKIIAKTENELISISFSEHNYNNTFDENLFSFVPMYLD
;
A
#
# COMPACT_ATOMS: atom_id res chain seq x y z
N MET A 1 16.20 19.34 80.21
CA MET A 1 14.94 19.30 79.42
C MET A 1 15.26 19.62 77.97
N GLU A 2 16.32 19.05 77.40
CA GLU A 2 16.84 19.41 76.05
C GLU A 2 17.25 18.21 75.19
N SER A 3 16.77 17.01 75.46
CA SER A 3 17.20 15.82 74.66
C SER A 3 16.13 15.13 73.83
N PHE A 4 14.91 15.71 73.67
CA PHE A 4 13.82 15.03 73.07
C PHE A 4 13.41 15.51 71.64
N GLN A 5 14.07 16.53 71.10
CA GLN A 5 13.70 17.10 69.78
C GLN A 5 14.54 16.65 68.57
N LYS A 6 15.52 15.79 68.71
CA LYS A 6 16.48 15.49 67.62
C LYS A 6 16.24 14.22 66.87
N GLN A 7 15.13 13.49 67.10
CA GLN A 7 14.96 12.15 66.55
C GLN A 7 13.78 11.97 65.55
N ILE A 8 13.01 13.02 65.24
CA ILE A 8 11.79 12.90 64.40
C ILE A 8 11.98 13.39 62.96
N MET A 9 13.08 14.07 62.62
CA MET A 9 13.28 14.64 61.26
C MET A 9 13.77 13.69 60.13
N PRO A 10 14.47 12.56 60.34
CA PRO A 10 14.97 11.77 59.20
C PRO A 10 13.95 10.87 58.53
N ALA A 11 12.80 10.60 59.12
CA ALA A 11 11.81 9.68 58.54
C ALA A 11 10.92 10.34 57.48
N LYS A 12 10.61 11.62 57.62
CA LYS A 12 9.74 12.38 56.70
C LYS A 12 10.43 12.64 55.35
N ASP A 13 11.73 12.95 55.36
CA ASP A 13 12.51 13.21 54.14
C ASP A 13 12.73 11.94 53.30
N LYS A 14 12.91 10.79 53.95
CA LYS A 14 13.01 9.49 53.23
C LYS A 14 11.69 9.09 52.58
N PHE A 15 10.55 9.40 53.21
CA PHE A 15 9.24 9.08 52.69
C PHE A 15 8.88 9.96 51.48
N LEU A 16 9.15 11.27 51.54
CA LEU A 16 8.95 12.22 50.43
C LEU A 16 9.86 11.90 49.24
N LYS A 17 11.12 11.50 49.47
CA LYS A 17 12.06 11.11 48.42
C LYS A 17 11.64 9.81 47.71
N LYS A 18 11.07 8.84 48.44
CA LYS A 18 10.56 7.59 47.89
C LYS A 18 9.29 7.82 47.03
N GLN A 19 8.42 8.74 47.45
CA GLN A 19 7.20 9.10 46.75
C GLN A 19 7.51 9.89 45.46
N SER A 20 8.52 10.78 45.48
CA SER A 20 9.02 11.51 44.31
C SER A 20 9.61 10.56 43.25
N ASN A 21 10.36 9.54 43.63
CA ASN A 21 10.96 8.58 42.72
C ASN A 21 9.89 7.67 42.05
N LEU A 22 8.84 7.31 42.80
CA LEU A 22 7.72 6.53 42.26
C LEU A 22 6.93 7.35 41.21
N PHE A 23 6.70 8.63 41.49
CA PHE A 23 6.02 9.55 40.57
C PHE A 23 6.84 9.78 39.30
N LEU A 24 8.16 9.92 39.42
CA LEU A 24 9.08 10.04 38.29
C LEU A 24 9.06 8.77 37.41
N LEU A 25 9.04 7.57 37.99
CA LEU A 25 8.94 6.30 37.27
C LEU A 25 7.60 6.16 36.51
N VAL A 26 6.50 6.61 37.12
CA VAL A 26 5.19 6.61 36.45
C VAL A 26 5.17 7.55 35.25
N ILE A 27 5.76 8.74 35.36
CA ILE A 27 5.87 9.69 34.25
C ILE A 27 6.72 9.11 33.10
N ILE A 28 7.88 8.51 33.40
CA ILE A 28 8.75 7.88 32.40
C ILE A 28 8.02 6.72 31.70
N PHE A 29 7.29 5.90 32.44
CA PHE A 29 6.47 4.81 31.89
C PHE A 29 5.37 5.33 30.94
N PHE A 30 4.71 6.44 31.31
CA PHE A 30 3.72 7.10 30.46
C PHE A 30 4.35 7.67 29.17
N ILE A 31 5.52 8.30 29.26
CA ILE A 31 6.23 8.83 28.08
C ILE A 31 6.61 7.70 27.11
N ILE A 32 7.04 6.54 27.61
CA ILE A 32 7.39 5.38 26.78
C ILE A 32 6.16 4.81 26.09
N LEU A 33 4.99 4.78 26.73
CA LEU A 33 3.74 4.29 26.13
C LEU A 33 3.22 5.18 24.98
N PHE A 34 3.50 6.48 25.01
CA PHE A 34 3.06 7.41 23.95
C PHE A 34 4.03 7.48 22.76
N SER A 35 5.26 6.96 22.88
CA SER A 35 6.30 7.13 21.85
C SER A 35 6.18 6.15 20.68
N THR A 36 5.32 5.13 20.73
CA THR A 36 5.31 4.05 19.76
C THR A 36 4.37 4.26 18.56
N ASN A 37 3.47 5.25 18.60
CA ASN A 37 2.47 5.45 17.56
C ASN A 37 2.90 6.37 16.41
N THR A 38 3.97 7.16 16.58
CA THR A 38 4.34 8.21 15.60
C THR A 38 4.97 7.69 14.31
N ILE A 39 5.65 6.55 14.35
CA ILE A 39 6.34 6.00 13.16
C ILE A 39 5.33 5.37 12.19
N ALA A 40 4.33 4.66 12.70
CA ALA A 40 3.30 4.02 11.89
C ALA A 40 2.48 5.04 11.09
N GLU A 41 2.01 6.10 11.75
CA GLU A 41 1.23 7.17 11.12
C GLU A 41 2.03 7.93 10.05
N GLN A 42 3.34 8.09 10.24
CA GLN A 42 4.20 8.76 9.28
C GLN A 42 4.41 7.94 7.99
N VAL A 43 4.55 6.62 8.07
CA VAL A 43 4.74 5.76 6.88
C VAL A 43 3.45 5.66 6.09
N ASP A 44 2.31 5.46 6.74
CA ASP A 44 1.00 5.43 6.08
C ASP A 44 0.74 6.73 5.32
N SER A 45 0.99 7.89 5.94
CA SER A 45 0.79 9.19 5.30
C SER A 45 1.71 9.39 4.09
N LYS A 46 2.95 8.94 4.15
CA LYS A 46 3.93 9.02 3.06
C LYS A 46 3.51 8.19 1.85
N VAL A 47 3.07 6.94 2.06
CA VAL A 47 2.60 6.06 1.00
C VAL A 47 1.26 6.54 0.43
N ILE A 48 0.33 6.98 1.28
CA ILE A 48 -0.94 7.56 0.84
C ILE A 48 -0.69 8.80 -0.05
N ASN A 49 0.22 9.68 0.32
CA ASN A 49 0.57 10.84 -0.50
C ASN A 49 1.22 10.43 -1.82
N TYR A 50 2.06 9.39 -1.82
CA TYR A 50 2.62 8.83 -3.04
C TYR A 50 1.51 8.33 -3.99
N ILE A 51 0.57 7.53 -3.49
CA ILE A 51 -0.55 7.01 -4.28
C ILE A 51 -1.45 8.14 -4.81
N LYS A 52 -1.73 9.17 -4.01
CA LYS A 52 -2.51 10.35 -4.46
C LYS A 52 -1.87 11.08 -5.63
N ASN A 53 -0.56 11.04 -5.75
CA ASN A 53 0.19 11.71 -6.80
C ASN A 53 0.36 10.86 -8.08
N LEU A 54 -0.26 9.67 -8.15
CA LEU A 54 -0.19 8.79 -9.33
C LEU A 54 -1.16 9.19 -10.46
N ASN A 55 -1.82 10.34 -10.38
CA ASN A 55 -2.58 10.84 -11.53
C ASN A 55 -1.62 11.28 -12.64
N PHE A 56 -1.92 10.95 -13.90
CA PHE A 56 -1.03 11.11 -15.07
C PHE A 56 0.28 10.31 -14.97
N PHE A 57 0.21 9.16 -14.34
CA PHE A 57 1.34 8.27 -14.12
C PHE A 57 1.44 7.20 -15.20
N SER A 58 2.68 6.82 -15.57
CA SER A 58 2.95 5.59 -16.31
C SER A 58 4.17 4.85 -15.76
N SER A 59 4.21 3.55 -16.02
CA SER A 59 5.37 2.69 -15.74
C SER A 59 5.38 1.49 -16.69
N LYS A 60 6.54 0.88 -16.87
CA LYS A 60 6.61 -0.49 -17.38
C LYS A 60 6.28 -1.47 -16.26
N PHE A 61 5.69 -2.60 -16.63
CA PHE A 61 5.49 -3.71 -15.69
C PHE A 61 5.93 -5.04 -16.29
N ILE A 62 6.30 -5.97 -15.39
CA ILE A 62 6.49 -7.38 -15.69
C ILE A 62 5.62 -8.16 -14.72
N GLN A 63 4.71 -8.96 -15.25
CA GLN A 63 3.83 -9.85 -14.51
C GLN A 63 4.29 -11.28 -14.63
N SER A 64 4.29 -12.04 -13.52
CA SER A 64 4.53 -13.48 -13.50
C SER A 64 3.45 -14.19 -12.71
N ASN A 65 3.03 -15.33 -13.21
CA ASN A 65 2.18 -16.29 -12.49
C ASN A 65 2.95 -17.55 -12.02
N GLY A 66 4.28 -17.50 -12.07
CA GLY A 66 5.17 -18.59 -11.71
C GLY A 66 5.56 -19.50 -12.89
N THR A 67 4.80 -19.52 -13.99
CA THR A 67 5.04 -20.33 -15.19
C THR A 67 5.25 -19.49 -16.44
N SER A 68 4.67 -18.32 -16.50
CA SER A 68 4.79 -17.36 -17.62
C SER A 68 5.24 -15.99 -17.13
N LEU A 69 5.83 -15.24 -18.05
CA LEU A 69 6.16 -13.83 -17.89
C LEU A 69 5.43 -13.05 -18.98
N GLU A 70 4.82 -11.96 -18.59
CA GLU A 70 4.16 -11.01 -19.47
C GLU A 70 4.64 -9.62 -19.11
N GLU A 71 4.91 -8.81 -20.11
CA GLU A 71 5.38 -7.43 -19.92
C GLU A 71 4.46 -6.43 -20.63
N GLY A 72 4.50 -5.19 -20.18
CA GLY A 72 3.68 -4.16 -20.76
C GLY A 72 3.88 -2.80 -20.13
N ASN A 73 2.96 -1.90 -20.46
CA ASN A 73 2.92 -0.54 -19.95
C ASN A 73 1.64 -0.33 -19.14
N MET A 74 1.79 0.30 -17.98
CA MET A 74 0.69 0.73 -17.13
C MET A 74 0.54 2.24 -17.20
N TYR A 75 -0.71 2.69 -17.21
CA TYR A 75 -1.08 4.11 -17.22
C TYR A 75 -2.19 4.36 -16.22
N ILE A 76 -2.13 5.48 -15.50
CA ILE A 76 -3.17 5.92 -14.56
C ILE A 76 -3.58 7.35 -14.89
N LYS A 77 -4.89 7.56 -15.07
CA LYS A 77 -5.51 8.88 -15.27
C LYS A 77 -6.96 8.85 -14.77
N ASP A 78 -7.37 9.90 -14.06
CA ASP A 78 -8.76 10.17 -13.69
C ASP A 78 -9.50 8.93 -13.09
N ALA A 79 -8.84 8.30 -12.09
CA ALA A 79 -9.33 7.09 -11.42
C ALA A 79 -9.60 5.91 -12.37
N LYS A 80 -8.83 5.81 -13.44
CA LYS A 80 -8.77 4.66 -14.36
C LYS A 80 -7.35 4.14 -14.45
N ILE A 81 -7.22 2.83 -14.62
CA ILE A 81 -5.95 2.14 -14.84
C ILE A 81 -6.04 1.44 -16.20
N ARG A 82 -5.03 1.61 -17.01
CA ARG A 82 -4.87 0.90 -18.28
C ARG A 82 -3.58 0.08 -18.22
N LEU A 83 -3.67 -1.19 -18.61
CA LEU A 83 -2.53 -2.10 -18.78
C LEU A 83 -2.50 -2.54 -20.25
N ASP A 84 -1.44 -2.18 -20.96
CA ASP A 84 -1.19 -2.63 -22.32
C ASP A 84 -0.09 -3.70 -22.28
N TYR A 85 -0.46 -4.93 -22.60
CA TYR A 85 0.45 -6.08 -22.68
C TYR A 85 1.08 -6.13 -24.07
N LEU A 86 2.37 -6.44 -24.15
CA LEU A 86 3.11 -6.48 -25.40
C LEU A 86 2.96 -7.81 -26.14
N SER A 87 2.83 -8.92 -25.40
CA SER A 87 2.67 -10.25 -25.98
C SER A 87 1.93 -11.16 -25.00
N PRO A 88 0.73 -11.70 -25.37
CA PRO A 88 -0.08 -11.32 -26.55
C PRO A 88 -0.55 -9.87 -26.47
N ASP A 89 -0.76 -9.24 -27.62
CA ASP A 89 -1.22 -7.84 -27.70
C ASP A 89 -2.64 -7.71 -27.19
N ARG A 90 -2.77 -7.14 -25.99
CA ARG A 90 -4.05 -6.98 -25.31
C ARG A 90 -4.05 -5.78 -24.38
N THR A 91 -5.21 -5.20 -24.16
CA THR A 91 -5.42 -4.11 -23.23
C THR A 91 -6.42 -4.51 -22.15
N LEU A 92 -6.09 -4.16 -20.90
CA LEU A 92 -7.03 -4.21 -19.79
C LEU A 92 -7.24 -2.80 -19.26
N LEU A 93 -8.47 -2.28 -19.35
CA LEU A 93 -8.86 -0.99 -18.83
C LEU A 93 -9.78 -1.20 -17.63
N ILE A 94 -9.46 -0.54 -16.51
CA ILE A 94 -10.08 -0.73 -15.21
C ILE A 94 -10.62 0.59 -14.69
N SER A 95 -11.85 0.60 -14.19
CA SER A 95 -12.40 1.67 -13.34
C SER A 95 -13.05 1.08 -12.10
N LYS A 96 -13.65 1.92 -11.24
CA LYS A 96 -14.23 1.47 -9.96
C LYS A 96 -15.28 0.36 -10.09
N LYS A 97 -16.10 0.38 -11.14
CA LYS A 97 -17.24 -0.56 -11.29
C LYS A 97 -17.13 -1.46 -12.49
N LYS A 98 -16.42 -1.06 -13.51
CA LYS A 98 -16.35 -1.77 -14.79
C LYS A 98 -14.92 -1.86 -15.31
N GLY A 99 -14.64 -2.94 -16.01
CA GLY A 99 -13.45 -3.13 -16.80
C GLY A 99 -13.79 -3.55 -18.22
N VAL A 100 -12.82 -3.40 -19.08
CA VAL A 100 -12.86 -3.96 -20.43
C VAL A 100 -11.55 -4.66 -20.72
N TYR A 101 -11.64 -5.85 -21.25
CA TYR A 101 -10.54 -6.61 -21.80
C TYR A 101 -10.63 -6.56 -23.32
N ILE A 102 -9.55 -6.22 -23.98
CA ILE A 102 -9.44 -6.13 -25.43
C ILE A 102 -8.31 -7.04 -25.87
N ASN A 103 -8.60 -7.99 -26.75
CA ASN A 103 -7.62 -8.79 -27.46
C ASN A 103 -7.48 -8.21 -28.88
N HIS A 104 -6.34 -7.58 -29.17
CA HIS A 104 -6.11 -6.89 -30.42
C HIS A 104 -5.83 -7.87 -31.58
N GLU A 105 -5.25 -9.05 -31.28
CA GLU A 105 -4.98 -10.09 -32.27
C GLU A 105 -6.26 -10.71 -32.78
N LEU A 106 -7.23 -11.01 -31.88
CA LEU A 106 -8.51 -11.61 -32.20
C LEU A 106 -9.57 -10.57 -32.56
N LYS A 107 -9.30 -9.27 -32.36
CA LYS A 107 -10.26 -8.16 -32.45
C LYS A 107 -11.50 -8.36 -31.60
N GLU A 108 -11.31 -8.94 -30.43
CA GLU A 108 -12.38 -9.22 -29.47
C GLU A 108 -12.32 -8.24 -28.29
N GLN A 109 -13.49 -7.92 -27.78
CA GLN A 109 -13.65 -7.05 -26.63
C GLN A 109 -14.72 -7.60 -25.69
N SER A 110 -14.42 -7.64 -24.40
CA SER A 110 -15.36 -8.07 -23.37
C SER A 110 -15.40 -7.11 -22.20
N PHE A 111 -16.62 -6.78 -21.75
CA PHE A 111 -16.85 -5.96 -20.58
C PHE A 111 -17.11 -6.84 -19.35
N PHE A 112 -16.61 -6.41 -18.19
CA PHE A 112 -16.80 -7.14 -16.96
C PHE A 112 -16.97 -6.18 -15.76
N SER A 113 -17.56 -6.70 -14.67
CA SER A 113 -17.60 -5.99 -13.39
C SER A 113 -16.28 -6.16 -12.66
N THR A 114 -15.75 -5.07 -12.08
CA THR A 114 -14.53 -5.09 -11.25
C THR A 114 -14.82 -5.36 -9.78
N GLU A 115 -16.09 -5.49 -9.35
CA GLU A 115 -16.45 -5.44 -7.93
C GLU A 115 -16.00 -6.65 -7.11
N LYS A 116 -15.78 -7.82 -7.71
CA LYS A 116 -15.55 -9.08 -6.99
C LYS A 116 -14.38 -9.93 -7.49
N ASN A 117 -13.43 -9.37 -8.25
CA ASN A 117 -12.34 -10.15 -8.83
C ASN A 117 -10.97 -9.57 -8.50
N ILE A 118 -9.90 -10.28 -8.89
CA ILE A 118 -8.51 -9.86 -8.66
C ILE A 118 -8.21 -8.46 -9.24
N VAL A 119 -8.94 -8.03 -10.27
CA VAL A 119 -8.78 -6.72 -10.91
C VAL A 119 -9.19 -5.60 -9.94
N ARG A 120 -10.14 -5.85 -9.05
CA ARG A 120 -10.52 -4.92 -7.99
C ARG A 120 -9.33 -4.57 -7.09
N LEU A 121 -8.45 -5.51 -6.83
CA LEU A 121 -7.25 -5.29 -6.03
C LEU A 121 -6.35 -4.20 -6.63
N PHE A 122 -6.21 -4.19 -7.96
CA PHE A 122 -5.46 -3.11 -8.64
C PHE A 122 -6.10 -1.75 -8.40
N TYR A 123 -7.43 -1.68 -8.55
CA TYR A 123 -8.13 -0.44 -8.27
C TYR A 123 -7.90 0.02 -6.83
N ASP A 124 -8.02 -0.87 -5.87
CA ASP A 124 -7.87 -0.54 -4.45
C ASP A 124 -6.44 -0.10 -4.10
N ILE A 125 -5.42 -0.77 -4.65
CA ILE A 125 -4.01 -0.39 -4.40
C ILE A 125 -3.68 1.00 -4.97
N PHE A 126 -4.16 1.33 -6.16
CA PHE A 126 -3.74 2.55 -6.85
C PHE A 126 -4.69 3.73 -6.64
N LEU A 127 -5.94 3.48 -6.27
CA LEU A 127 -7.00 4.49 -6.31
C LEU A 127 -7.86 4.57 -5.05
N ASP A 128 -7.77 3.60 -4.13
CA ASP A 128 -8.45 3.66 -2.82
C ASP A 128 -7.44 3.94 -1.71
N TYR A 129 -7.35 5.18 -1.28
CA TYR A 129 -6.37 5.61 -0.26
C TYR A 129 -6.58 4.93 1.09
N SER A 130 -7.81 4.50 1.40
CA SER A 130 -8.12 3.80 2.66
C SER A 130 -7.60 2.36 2.68
N PHE A 131 -7.24 1.82 1.51
CA PHE A 131 -6.80 0.43 1.38
C PHE A 131 -5.58 0.12 2.25
N PHE A 132 -4.65 1.07 2.39
CA PHE A 132 -3.41 0.89 3.16
C PHE A 132 -3.60 0.99 4.68
N SER A 133 -4.68 1.59 5.19
CA SER A 133 -4.88 1.85 6.62
C SER A 133 -4.95 0.61 7.52
N SER A 134 -5.14 -0.58 6.93
CA SER A 134 -5.30 -1.86 7.64
C SER A 134 -4.17 -2.86 7.38
N PHE A 135 -3.06 -2.41 6.81
CA PHE A 135 -1.88 -3.25 6.58
C PHE A 135 -0.95 -3.27 7.78
N VAL A 136 -0.32 -4.40 7.99
CA VAL A 136 0.91 -4.46 8.78
C VAL A 136 2.06 -4.13 7.85
N PHE A 137 2.96 -3.24 8.25
CA PHE A 137 4.11 -2.90 7.43
C PHE A 137 5.42 -3.04 8.19
N LYS A 138 6.49 -3.21 7.42
CA LYS A 138 7.88 -3.19 7.88
C LYS A 138 8.65 -2.18 7.04
N GLU A 139 9.39 -1.30 7.70
CA GLU A 139 10.23 -0.32 7.04
C GLU A 139 11.70 -0.53 7.42
N ASN A 140 12.57 -0.40 6.43
CA ASN A 140 14.01 -0.27 6.61
C ASN A 140 14.55 0.84 5.67
N ASN A 141 15.87 1.05 5.67
CA ASN A 141 16.49 2.12 4.88
C ASN A 141 16.29 1.96 3.35
N LYS A 142 16.02 0.75 2.87
CA LYS A 142 15.91 0.43 1.44
C LYS A 142 14.48 0.28 0.98
N GLU A 143 13.61 -0.30 1.80
CA GLU A 143 12.26 -0.70 1.40
C GLU A 143 11.23 -0.52 2.51
N ILE A 144 9.98 -0.38 2.08
CA ILE A 144 8.77 -0.47 2.90
C ILE A 144 7.94 -1.62 2.33
N VAL A 145 7.56 -2.57 3.18
CA VAL A 145 6.75 -3.73 2.79
C VAL A 145 5.45 -3.71 3.55
N PHE A 146 4.34 -3.65 2.83
CA PHE A 146 3.00 -3.81 3.38
C PHE A 146 2.52 -5.24 3.19
N GLU A 147 1.98 -5.84 4.25
CA GLU A 147 1.47 -7.21 4.24
C GLU A 147 0.03 -7.26 4.77
N LYS A 148 -0.85 -7.99 4.08
CA LYS A 148 -2.24 -8.22 4.50
C LYS A 148 -2.77 -9.54 3.96
N LYS A 149 -3.62 -10.20 4.75
CA LYS A 149 -4.48 -11.29 4.26
C LYS A 149 -5.82 -10.69 3.83
N ILE A 150 -6.22 -10.98 2.60
CA ILE A 150 -7.49 -10.54 2.02
C ILE A 150 -8.22 -11.75 1.44
N ILE A 151 -9.51 -11.59 1.18
CA ILE A 151 -10.32 -12.63 0.52
C ILE A 151 -10.65 -12.13 -0.89
N ILE A 152 -10.25 -12.90 -1.90
CA ILE A 152 -10.56 -12.65 -3.31
C ILE A 152 -11.17 -13.93 -3.87
N ASP A 153 -12.33 -13.85 -4.50
CA ASP A 153 -13.05 -15.00 -5.07
C ASP A 153 -13.17 -16.18 -4.09
N SER A 154 -13.49 -15.86 -2.81
CA SER A 154 -13.61 -16.81 -1.70
C SER A 154 -12.29 -17.52 -1.32
N LYS A 155 -11.14 -17.11 -1.85
CA LYS A 155 -9.82 -17.64 -1.52
C LYS A 155 -9.06 -16.67 -0.61
N ILE A 156 -8.40 -17.19 0.42
CA ILE A 156 -7.48 -16.41 1.25
C ILE A 156 -6.23 -16.10 0.44
N THR A 157 -5.95 -14.83 0.25
CA THR A 157 -4.81 -14.33 -0.50
C THR A 157 -3.88 -13.55 0.43
N ASN A 158 -2.61 -13.93 0.47
CA ASN A 158 -1.55 -13.17 1.14
C ASN A 158 -1.04 -12.11 0.16
N LEU A 159 -1.33 -10.85 0.47
CA LEU A 159 -0.89 -9.70 -0.32
C LEU A 159 0.35 -9.08 0.29
N LYS A 160 1.37 -8.83 -0.55
CA LYS A 160 2.55 -8.04 -0.21
C LYS A 160 2.77 -6.95 -1.24
N ILE A 161 3.01 -5.72 -0.76
CA ILE A 161 3.27 -4.56 -1.60
C ILE A 161 4.61 -3.98 -1.17
N PHE A 162 5.53 -3.85 -2.11
CA PHE A 162 6.90 -3.41 -1.89
C PHE A 162 7.12 -2.03 -2.49
N PHE A 163 7.58 -1.11 -1.67
CA PHE A 163 8.06 0.19 -2.08
C PHE A 163 9.56 0.28 -1.83
N GLU A 164 10.30 0.87 -2.76
CA GLU A 164 11.61 1.43 -2.47
C GLU A 164 11.43 2.64 -1.57
N ASN A 165 12.30 2.83 -0.58
CA ASN A 165 12.07 3.87 0.43
C ASN A 165 12.65 5.25 0.01
N LYS A 166 13.75 5.27 -0.73
CA LYS A 166 14.46 6.52 -1.11
C LYS A 166 15.03 6.39 -2.53
N PRO A 167 14.36 6.96 -3.56
CA PRO A 167 13.06 7.63 -3.54
C PRO A 167 11.90 6.67 -3.25
N LEU A 168 10.75 7.18 -2.79
CA LEU A 168 9.58 6.34 -2.60
C LEU A 168 8.99 5.95 -3.95
N LEU A 169 9.09 4.66 -4.31
CA LEU A 169 8.61 4.11 -5.58
C LEU A 169 7.96 2.76 -5.35
N LEU A 170 6.77 2.54 -5.89
CA LEU A 170 6.17 1.21 -5.91
C LEU A 170 7.01 0.30 -6.81
N ARG A 171 7.51 -0.82 -6.28
CA ARG A 171 8.38 -1.73 -7.01
C ARG A 171 7.72 -3.06 -7.34
N LYS A 172 6.89 -3.58 -6.43
CA LYS A 172 6.34 -4.92 -6.63
C LYS A 172 5.07 -5.15 -5.85
N ILE A 173 4.16 -5.91 -6.43
CA ILE A 173 2.97 -6.46 -5.79
C ILE A 173 3.05 -7.97 -5.91
N ILE A 174 2.80 -8.70 -4.82
CA ILE A 174 2.70 -10.15 -4.78
C ILE A 174 1.36 -10.53 -4.18
N ALA A 175 0.58 -11.31 -4.91
CA ALA A 175 -0.64 -11.94 -4.42
C ALA A 175 -0.44 -13.46 -4.45
N LYS A 176 -0.50 -14.10 -3.28
CA LYS A 176 -0.27 -15.55 -3.13
C LYS A 176 -1.47 -16.20 -2.47
N THR A 177 -2.10 -17.14 -3.17
CA THR A 177 -3.07 -18.10 -2.62
C THR A 177 -2.35 -19.41 -2.28
N GLU A 178 -3.09 -20.44 -1.87
CA GLU A 178 -2.54 -21.77 -1.67
C GLU A 178 -1.92 -22.35 -2.96
N ASN A 179 -2.58 -22.14 -4.10
CA ASN A 179 -2.25 -22.79 -5.38
C ASN A 179 -1.67 -21.85 -6.43
N GLU A 180 -1.72 -20.54 -6.23
CA GLU A 180 -1.36 -19.55 -7.24
C GLU A 180 -0.46 -18.48 -6.66
N LEU A 181 0.50 -18.04 -7.45
CA LEU A 181 1.37 -16.90 -7.15
C LEU A 181 1.34 -15.95 -8.33
N ILE A 182 0.86 -14.74 -8.09
CA ILE A 182 0.93 -13.64 -9.06
C ILE A 182 1.88 -12.59 -8.50
N SER A 183 2.85 -12.19 -9.30
CA SER A 183 3.72 -11.06 -8.96
C SER A 183 3.80 -10.08 -10.11
N ILE A 184 3.77 -8.78 -9.78
CA ILE A 184 3.90 -7.70 -10.75
C ILE A 184 4.97 -6.76 -10.25
N SER A 185 6.01 -6.54 -11.06
CA SER A 185 7.11 -5.61 -10.79
C SER A 185 6.99 -4.38 -11.68
N PHE A 186 7.33 -3.21 -11.16
CA PHE A 186 7.20 -1.91 -11.83
C PHE A 186 8.57 -1.24 -11.98
N SER A 187 8.78 -0.62 -13.15
CA SER A 187 10.00 0.13 -13.50
C SER A 187 9.67 1.31 -14.41
N GLU A 188 10.66 2.16 -14.66
CA GLU A 188 10.54 3.31 -15.57
C GLU A 188 9.32 4.21 -15.24
N HIS A 189 9.22 4.63 -13.97
CA HIS A 189 8.14 5.48 -13.48
C HIS A 189 8.23 6.88 -14.10
N ASN A 190 7.11 7.36 -14.65
CA ASN A 190 6.95 8.72 -15.14
C ASN A 190 5.67 9.34 -14.56
N TYR A 191 5.79 10.54 -13.98
CA TYR A 191 4.71 11.23 -13.25
C TYR A 191 4.16 12.45 -13.97
N ASN A 192 4.69 12.79 -15.15
CA ASN A 192 4.35 13.99 -15.91
C ASN A 192 3.90 13.66 -17.33
N ASN A 193 3.02 12.68 -17.48
CA ASN A 193 2.54 12.27 -18.78
C ASN A 193 1.41 13.16 -19.28
N THR A 194 1.37 13.37 -20.58
CA THR A 194 0.18 13.79 -21.31
C THR A 194 -0.37 12.59 -22.03
N PHE A 195 -1.65 12.30 -21.83
CA PHE A 195 -2.31 11.16 -22.48
C PHE A 195 -3.36 11.65 -23.47
N ASP A 196 -3.49 10.94 -24.60
CA ASP A 196 -4.62 11.10 -25.49
C ASP A 196 -5.94 10.88 -24.72
N GLU A 197 -6.97 11.69 -25.00
CA GLU A 197 -8.27 11.59 -24.32
C GLU A 197 -8.93 10.21 -24.50
N ASN A 198 -8.71 9.59 -25.67
CA ASN A 198 -9.27 8.29 -26.02
C ASN A 198 -8.57 7.11 -25.35
N LEU A 199 -7.34 7.30 -24.82
CA LEU A 199 -6.55 6.22 -24.22
C LEU A 199 -7.32 5.48 -23.10
N PHE A 200 -8.19 6.18 -22.38
CA PHE A 200 -9.01 5.64 -21.28
C PHE A 200 -10.50 5.54 -21.62
N SER A 201 -10.82 5.48 -22.94
CA SER A 201 -12.20 5.33 -23.40
C SER A 201 -12.69 3.90 -23.23
N PHE A 202 -13.94 3.75 -22.76
CA PHE A 202 -14.66 2.47 -22.70
C PHE A 202 -15.58 2.26 -23.92
N VAL A 203 -15.43 3.09 -24.96
CA VAL A 203 -16.20 2.92 -26.21
C VAL A 203 -15.74 1.63 -26.88
N PRO A 204 -16.65 0.83 -27.46
CA PRO A 204 -16.28 -0.34 -28.22
C PRO A 204 -15.29 0.04 -29.34
N MET A 205 -14.16 -0.68 -29.38
CA MET A 205 -13.12 -0.45 -30.39
C MET A 205 -13.39 -1.30 -31.63
N TYR A 206 -14.00 -2.46 -31.40
CA TYR A 206 -14.42 -3.38 -32.47
C TYR A 206 -15.95 -3.46 -32.42
N LEU A 207 -16.60 -2.96 -33.46
CA LEU A 207 -18.03 -3.13 -33.72
C LEU A 207 -18.14 -4.25 -34.72
N ASP A 208 -18.94 -5.27 -34.43
CA ASP A 208 -19.32 -6.33 -35.33
C ASP A 208 -20.19 -5.78 -36.49
#